data_e27023bc061a650fe7e9c44682bc3996
#
_entry.id   e27023bc061a650fe7e9c44682bc3996
#
_cell.length_a   1.000
_cell.length_b   1.000
_cell.length_c   1.000
_cell.angle_alpha   90.00
_cell.angle_beta   90.00
_cell.angle_gamma   90.00
#
_symmetry.space_group_name_H-M   'P 1'
#
loop_
_entity.id
_entity.type
_entity.pdbx_description
1 polymer ?
#
loop_
_entity_poly.entity_id
_entity_poly.type
_entity_poly.pdbx_seq_one_letter_code
_entity_poly.pdbx_strand_id
1 'polypeptide(L)'
;MSGAGARPLRTVFAESAHDPAAISIVGALALLSVGVSSGHGASVLAILLAAVTLLAVAHRSILRWDRMVTGLLIVVLFVPIGRFKLPDVLPFDLELYRIVVAILLLLWLTALLIDSRVRIESTPFDRPVFLILGCTLASEVTNPARVTHYGSHVVKSLMFFLSFVLLYYLVTATVRRRDDLLLLLKILTLGGASIGALAIYEVRTHYNVFDHVQTVLPFLIPQFAGDYHLGIGGNIRAVGPSQHPIALGAALILILPLAVYFARTSGRLWWIAGVLLVLGAFASGSRTAIIMLVVVGIVFLCLKPEETKRLWPALIPAVVVIHFAVPGQLGGFYSAFFPKGGLIAQQSRFEANYDPLLAGGRIRLLKPMLSEASQKPLFGEGMGTRLTGFNTPNRNAPILDDQWLGLALEVGFIGLAAWAWLFVRAVRKLAQASRAASRTGDDWLFAALTASVASCAIGMFTFDAFDFTQIPFIFWILLGVSAALIGLSKASPALGDPATERLQT
;
A
#
# COMPACT_ATOMS: atom_id res chain seq x y z
N MET A 1 -21.73 33.57 52.43
CA MET A 1 -21.25 32.20 52.66
C MET A 1 -21.90 31.31 51.60
N SER A 2 -21.17 31.09 50.53
CA SER A 2 -21.63 30.34 49.37
C SER A 2 -21.17 28.88 49.52
N GLY A 3 -22.10 27.95 49.63
CA GLY A 3 -21.83 26.52 49.75
C GLY A 3 -21.33 25.93 48.44
N ALA A 4 -20.09 25.49 48.43
CA ALA A 4 -19.55 24.64 47.37
C ALA A 4 -20.18 23.25 47.48
N GLY A 5 -21.19 22.97 46.66
CA GLY A 5 -21.81 21.66 46.56
C GLY A 5 -20.79 20.65 46.02
N ALA A 6 -20.45 19.68 46.86
CA ALA A 6 -19.63 18.52 46.44
C ALA A 6 -20.35 17.77 45.31
N ARG A 7 -19.76 17.70 44.13
CA ARG A 7 -20.25 16.87 43.01
C ARG A 7 -20.28 15.41 43.47
N PRO A 8 -21.36 14.67 43.22
CA PRO A 8 -21.42 13.27 43.63
C PRO A 8 -20.39 12.46 42.86
N LEU A 9 -19.67 11.58 43.58
CA LEU A 9 -18.59 10.74 43.05
C LEU A 9 -18.99 9.93 41.77
N ARG A 10 -20.28 9.62 41.62
CA ARG A 10 -20.84 8.95 40.43
C ARG A 10 -20.68 9.77 39.14
N THR A 11 -20.75 11.11 39.20
CA THR A 11 -20.57 11.96 38.01
C THR A 11 -19.11 12.10 37.62
N VAL A 12 -18.18 12.06 38.59
CA VAL A 12 -16.74 12.08 38.36
C VAL A 12 -16.28 10.77 37.68
N PHE A 13 -16.80 9.61 38.10
CA PHE A 13 -16.53 8.32 37.49
C PHE A 13 -17.15 8.17 36.10
N ALA A 14 -18.31 8.74 35.84
CA ALA A 14 -18.94 8.71 34.52
C ALA A 14 -18.22 9.63 33.50
N GLU A 15 -17.69 10.78 33.93
CA GLU A 15 -16.87 11.66 33.08
C GLU A 15 -15.47 11.07 32.82
N SER A 16 -14.87 10.38 33.80
CA SER A 16 -13.56 9.73 33.63
C SER A 16 -13.62 8.44 32.80
N ALA A 17 -14.78 7.75 32.74
CA ALA A 17 -14.95 6.54 31.92
C ALA A 17 -14.96 6.83 30.40
N HIS A 18 -15.11 8.10 30.00
CA HIS A 18 -15.04 8.56 28.61
C HIS A 18 -13.75 9.36 28.32
N ASP A 19 -12.84 9.50 29.29
CA ASP A 19 -11.54 10.11 29.05
C ASP A 19 -10.61 9.07 28.39
N PRO A 20 -10.20 9.29 27.12
CA PRO A 20 -9.30 8.37 26.42
C PRO A 20 -7.98 8.16 27.17
N ALA A 21 -7.59 9.10 28.06
CA ALA A 21 -6.45 8.93 28.94
C ALA A 21 -6.69 7.85 30.01
N ALA A 22 -7.87 7.82 30.62
CA ALA A 22 -8.20 6.81 31.62
C ALA A 22 -8.26 5.40 30.99
N ILE A 23 -8.85 5.27 29.79
CA ILE A 23 -8.91 4.00 29.04
C ILE A 23 -7.50 3.54 28.65
N SER A 24 -6.63 4.48 28.19
CA SER A 24 -5.25 4.17 27.85
C SER A 24 -4.44 3.72 29.07
N ILE A 25 -4.61 4.36 30.22
CA ILE A 25 -3.95 3.99 31.47
C ILE A 25 -4.43 2.61 31.95
N VAL A 26 -5.73 2.34 31.94
CA VAL A 26 -6.29 1.05 32.33
C VAL A 26 -5.85 -0.07 31.40
N GLY A 27 -5.87 0.14 30.08
CA GLY A 27 -5.36 -0.80 29.09
C GLY A 27 -3.88 -1.08 29.25
N ALA A 28 -3.12 -0.07 29.56
CA ALA A 28 -1.70 -0.15 29.84
C ALA A 28 -1.37 -0.90 31.13
N LEU A 29 -2.13 -0.67 32.19
CA LEU A 29 -2.00 -1.43 33.46
C LEU A 29 -2.39 -2.89 33.27
N ALA A 30 -3.41 -3.18 32.45
CA ALA A 30 -3.79 -4.55 32.11
C ALA A 30 -2.67 -5.27 31.34
N LEU A 31 -2.04 -4.61 30.33
CA LEU A 31 -0.90 -5.15 29.59
C LEU A 31 0.33 -5.37 30.50
N LEU A 32 0.60 -4.45 31.43
CA LEU A 32 1.64 -4.61 32.45
C LEU A 32 1.39 -5.82 33.36
N SER A 33 0.14 -5.99 33.82
CA SER A 33 -0.22 -7.11 34.68
C SER A 33 -0.05 -8.47 33.97
N VAL A 34 -0.42 -8.54 32.68
CA VAL A 34 -0.18 -9.72 31.83
C VAL A 34 1.33 -9.96 31.62
N GLY A 35 2.11 -8.92 31.37
CA GLY A 35 3.57 -9.02 31.22
C GLY A 35 4.28 -9.52 32.49
N VAL A 36 3.84 -9.06 33.66
CA VAL A 36 4.37 -9.52 34.97
C VAL A 36 3.96 -10.98 35.26
N SER A 37 2.71 -11.32 34.99
CA SER A 37 2.19 -12.69 35.26
C SER A 37 2.77 -13.76 34.32
N SER A 38 3.22 -13.36 33.13
CA SER A 38 3.81 -14.27 32.14
C SER A 38 5.30 -14.55 32.34
N GLY A 39 5.95 -13.99 33.37
CA GLY A 39 7.35 -14.25 33.70
C GLY A 39 8.38 -13.74 32.70
N HIS A 40 8.00 -12.80 31.84
CA HIS A 40 8.90 -12.21 30.82
C HIS A 40 9.95 -11.29 31.48
N GLY A 41 11.19 -11.33 30.96
CA GLY A 41 12.34 -10.64 31.53
C GLY A 41 12.23 -9.11 31.58
N ALA A 42 13.08 -8.48 32.35
CA ALA A 42 13.11 -7.02 32.65
C ALA A 42 13.06 -6.11 31.40
N SER A 43 13.59 -6.55 30.26
CA SER A 43 13.56 -5.81 28.99
C SER A 43 12.15 -5.65 28.40
N VAL A 44 11.32 -6.68 28.46
CA VAL A 44 9.92 -6.63 27.98
C VAL A 44 9.09 -5.72 28.89
N LEU A 45 9.29 -5.79 30.19
CA LEU A 45 8.65 -4.90 31.16
C LEU A 45 9.06 -3.44 30.94
N ALA A 46 10.34 -3.17 30.67
CA ALA A 46 10.83 -1.82 30.36
C ALA A 46 10.21 -1.25 29.07
N ILE A 47 10.09 -2.06 28.01
CA ILE A 47 9.45 -1.66 26.75
C ILE A 47 7.95 -1.39 26.96
N LEU A 48 7.25 -2.25 27.71
CA LEU A 48 5.85 -2.05 28.06
C LEU A 48 5.66 -0.79 28.89
N LEU A 49 6.50 -0.53 29.89
CA LEU A 49 6.49 0.69 30.69
C LEU A 49 6.75 1.93 29.86
N ALA A 50 7.71 1.89 28.95
CA ALA A 50 8.01 2.99 28.04
C ALA A 50 6.83 3.25 27.09
N ALA A 51 6.22 2.21 26.52
CA ALA A 51 5.04 2.30 25.67
C ALA A 51 3.83 2.88 26.42
N VAL A 52 3.61 2.45 27.66
CA VAL A 52 2.56 2.95 28.57
C VAL A 52 2.76 4.42 28.86
N THR A 53 4.00 4.79 29.23
CA THR A 53 4.34 6.19 29.56
C THR A 53 4.18 7.07 28.33
N LEU A 54 4.64 6.61 27.16
CA LEU A 54 4.47 7.32 25.89
C LEU A 54 3.00 7.50 25.53
N LEU A 55 2.18 6.47 25.68
CA LEU A 55 0.73 6.54 25.46
C LEU A 55 0.06 7.49 26.46
N ALA A 56 0.40 7.42 27.73
CA ALA A 56 -0.17 8.28 28.77
C ALA A 56 0.18 9.77 28.56
N VAL A 57 1.42 10.07 28.16
CA VAL A 57 1.88 11.46 27.92
C VAL A 57 1.40 11.99 26.56
N ALA A 58 1.43 11.16 25.53
CA ALA A 58 1.17 11.58 24.17
C ALA A 58 -0.22 11.21 23.64
N HIS A 59 -1.12 10.65 24.48
CA HIS A 59 -2.43 10.11 24.05
C HIS A 59 -3.26 11.13 23.25
N ARG A 60 -3.37 12.39 23.69
CA ARG A 60 -4.10 13.44 22.95
C ARG A 60 -3.49 13.77 21.59
N SER A 61 -2.22 13.46 21.41
CA SER A 61 -1.47 13.69 20.18
C SER A 61 -1.45 12.48 19.28
N ILE A 62 -1.29 11.27 19.84
CA ILE A 62 -1.16 10.01 19.09
C ILE A 62 -2.51 9.46 18.65
N LEU A 63 -3.57 9.61 19.47
CA LEU A 63 -4.92 9.08 19.19
C LEU A 63 -5.73 9.92 18.19
N ARG A 64 -5.10 10.82 17.46
CA ARG A 64 -5.72 11.47 16.30
C ARG A 64 -5.64 10.54 15.09
N TRP A 65 -6.71 10.40 14.36
CA TRP A 65 -6.83 9.47 13.22
C TRP A 65 -5.78 9.73 12.14
N ASP A 66 -5.52 10.99 11.80
CA ASP A 66 -4.50 11.39 10.85
C ASP A 66 -3.09 10.89 11.26
N ARG A 67 -2.77 10.95 12.55
CA ARG A 67 -1.47 10.47 13.09
C ARG A 67 -1.38 8.95 13.16
N MET A 68 -2.48 8.29 13.51
CA MET A 68 -2.51 6.82 13.55
C MET A 68 -2.35 6.22 12.15
N VAL A 69 -3.06 6.78 11.16
CA VAL A 69 -2.87 6.37 9.76
C VAL A 69 -1.45 6.71 9.26
N THR A 70 -0.90 7.85 9.67
CA THR A 70 0.50 8.20 9.42
C THR A 70 1.46 7.18 10.03
N GLY A 71 1.24 6.77 11.28
CA GLY A 71 2.03 5.74 11.95
C GLY A 71 2.01 4.41 11.21
N LEU A 72 0.84 4.00 10.75
CA LEU A 72 0.71 2.81 9.89
C LEU A 72 1.53 2.97 8.59
N LEU A 73 1.43 4.12 7.92
CA LEU A 73 2.22 4.39 6.72
C LEU A 73 3.73 4.28 6.96
N ILE A 74 4.21 4.83 8.08
CA ILE A 74 5.64 4.75 8.45
C ILE A 74 6.04 3.27 8.65
N VAL A 75 5.23 2.49 9.37
CA VAL A 75 5.52 1.06 9.58
C VAL A 75 5.54 0.30 8.27
N VAL A 76 4.54 0.50 7.40
CA VAL A 76 4.45 -0.18 6.09
C VAL A 76 5.61 0.22 5.16
N LEU A 77 6.09 1.46 5.26
CA LEU A 77 7.17 1.96 4.40
C LEU A 77 8.56 1.52 4.90
N PHE A 78 8.82 1.57 6.21
CA PHE A 78 10.18 1.46 6.75
C PHE A 78 10.47 0.15 7.49
N VAL A 79 9.46 -0.58 7.94
CA VAL A 79 9.68 -1.91 8.54
C VAL A 79 9.61 -2.97 7.45
N PRO A 80 10.70 -3.72 7.20
CA PRO A 80 10.73 -4.70 6.10
C PRO A 80 9.71 -5.81 6.31
N ILE A 81 8.71 -5.84 5.45
CA ILE A 81 7.65 -6.84 5.46
C ILE A 81 8.22 -8.17 4.91
N GLY A 82 7.89 -9.28 5.57
CA GLY A 82 8.35 -10.62 5.17
C GLY A 82 9.78 -10.96 5.57
N ARG A 83 10.54 -10.02 6.19
CA ARG A 83 11.93 -10.26 6.62
C ARG A 83 12.10 -10.34 8.12
N PHE A 84 11.17 -9.77 8.87
CA PHE A 84 11.21 -9.75 10.33
C PHE A 84 9.86 -10.15 10.90
N LYS A 85 9.91 -10.93 11.98
CA LYS A 85 8.75 -11.30 12.79
C LYS A 85 8.92 -10.84 14.22
N LEU A 86 7.82 -10.81 14.95
CA LEU A 86 7.83 -10.64 16.39
C LEU A 86 8.22 -11.95 17.09
N PRO A 87 8.70 -11.92 18.34
CA PRO A 87 8.96 -13.13 19.11
C PRO A 87 7.78 -14.10 19.09
N ASP A 88 8.07 -15.40 19.06
CA ASP A 88 7.09 -16.48 18.96
C ASP A 88 6.24 -16.59 20.24
N VAL A 89 5.38 -15.61 20.47
CA VAL A 89 4.36 -15.61 21.54
C VAL A 89 3.09 -16.31 21.07
N LEU A 90 2.86 -16.37 19.76
CA LEU A 90 1.70 -16.96 19.10
C LEU A 90 2.14 -18.07 18.14
N PRO A 91 1.29 -19.09 17.89
CA PRO A 91 1.62 -20.21 17.01
C PRO A 91 1.69 -19.87 15.53
N PHE A 92 1.87 -18.59 15.16
CA PHE A 92 2.01 -18.12 13.79
C PHE A 92 2.96 -16.92 13.73
N ASP A 93 3.66 -16.78 12.62
CA ASP A 93 4.59 -15.67 12.38
C ASP A 93 3.84 -14.34 12.30
N LEU A 94 4.03 -13.53 13.35
CA LEU A 94 3.37 -12.24 13.49
C LEU A 94 4.32 -11.11 13.11
N GLU A 95 3.97 -10.35 12.10
CA GLU A 95 4.72 -9.18 11.65
C GLU A 95 4.17 -7.90 12.27
N LEU A 96 5.04 -6.92 12.53
CA LEU A 96 4.68 -5.67 13.22
C LEU A 96 3.51 -4.93 12.55
N TYR A 97 3.49 -4.83 11.22
CA TYR A 97 2.42 -4.12 10.51
C TYR A 97 1.03 -4.75 10.76
N ARG A 98 0.96 -6.08 10.93
CA ARG A 98 -0.32 -6.78 11.20
C ARG A 98 -0.93 -6.35 12.52
N ILE A 99 -0.09 -6.20 13.56
CA ILE A 99 -0.54 -5.69 14.86
C ILE A 99 -1.02 -4.25 14.74
N VAL A 100 -0.24 -3.39 14.07
CA VAL A 100 -0.62 -1.97 13.89
C VAL A 100 -1.94 -1.86 13.13
N VAL A 101 -2.13 -2.63 12.06
CA VAL A 101 -3.39 -2.67 11.30
C VAL A 101 -4.53 -3.17 12.17
N ALA A 102 -4.34 -4.29 12.91
CA ALA A 102 -5.38 -4.85 13.75
C ALA A 102 -5.82 -3.88 14.86
N ILE A 103 -4.86 -3.25 15.55
CA ILE A 103 -5.16 -2.24 16.58
C ILE A 103 -5.92 -1.06 15.96
N LEU A 104 -5.45 -0.53 14.82
CA LEU A 104 -6.07 0.60 14.15
C LEU A 104 -7.50 0.29 13.71
N LEU A 105 -7.73 -0.89 13.15
CA LEU A 105 -9.07 -1.33 12.73
C LEU A 105 -9.99 -1.58 13.92
N LEU A 106 -9.50 -2.20 15.00
CA LEU A 106 -10.28 -2.41 16.23
C LEU A 106 -10.69 -1.09 16.86
N LEU A 107 -9.78 -0.13 16.96
CA LEU A 107 -10.08 1.22 17.47
C LEU A 107 -11.11 1.92 16.60
N TRP A 108 -11.00 1.80 15.27
CA TRP A 108 -11.97 2.39 14.36
C TRP A 108 -13.35 1.73 14.43
N LEU A 109 -13.41 0.41 14.46
CA LEU A 109 -14.68 -0.33 14.62
C LEU A 109 -15.35 0.03 15.96
N THR A 110 -14.55 0.14 17.02
CA THR A 110 -15.06 0.60 18.33
C THR A 110 -15.58 2.04 18.25
N ALA A 111 -14.84 2.93 17.58
CA ALA A 111 -15.27 4.32 17.39
C ALA A 111 -16.56 4.43 16.57
N LEU A 112 -16.77 3.59 15.55
CA LEU A 112 -18.03 3.51 14.79
C LEU A 112 -19.25 3.16 15.65
N LEU A 113 -19.04 2.36 16.72
CA LEU A 113 -20.11 1.95 17.62
C LEU A 113 -20.41 3.01 18.69
N ILE A 114 -19.41 3.78 19.12
CA ILE A 114 -19.52 4.66 20.31
C ILE A 114 -19.59 6.14 19.90
N ASP A 115 -18.84 6.57 18.87
CA ASP A 115 -18.75 7.97 18.47
C ASP A 115 -19.62 8.26 17.23
N SER A 116 -20.73 8.97 17.43
CA SER A 116 -21.63 9.37 16.35
C SER A 116 -20.99 10.28 15.28
N ARG A 117 -19.80 10.82 15.54
CA ARG A 117 -19.04 11.64 14.59
C ARG A 117 -18.30 10.79 13.56
N VAL A 118 -17.97 9.53 13.91
CA VAL A 118 -17.33 8.58 13.00
C VAL A 118 -18.43 7.83 12.27
N ARG A 119 -18.57 8.09 10.98
CA ARG A 119 -19.61 7.45 10.14
C ARG A 119 -19.00 6.99 8.83
N ILE A 120 -19.47 5.87 8.32
CA ILE A 120 -19.15 5.43 6.96
C ILE A 120 -20.07 6.21 6.02
N GLU A 121 -19.47 7.05 5.20
CA GLU A 121 -20.19 7.79 4.17
C GLU A 121 -20.07 7.06 2.83
N SER A 122 -21.09 7.22 1.97
CA SER A 122 -21.06 6.63 0.66
C SER A 122 -19.94 7.23 -0.20
N THR A 123 -19.17 6.38 -0.84
CA THR A 123 -18.05 6.78 -1.67
C THR A 123 -18.31 6.53 -3.16
N PRO A 124 -17.58 7.20 -4.04
CA PRO A 124 -17.69 6.93 -5.48
C PRO A 124 -17.35 5.49 -5.87
N PHE A 125 -16.66 4.74 -5.00
CA PHE A 125 -16.09 3.43 -5.30
C PHE A 125 -16.80 2.27 -4.59
N ASP A 126 -17.83 2.52 -3.79
CA ASP A 126 -18.54 1.49 -3.01
C ASP A 126 -19.08 0.36 -3.87
N ARG A 127 -19.75 0.70 -4.98
CA ARG A 127 -20.38 -0.32 -5.85
C ARG A 127 -19.38 -1.38 -6.35
N PRO A 128 -18.24 -1.01 -6.98
CA PRO A 128 -17.25 -2.01 -7.38
C PRO A 128 -16.59 -2.70 -6.17
N VAL A 129 -16.33 -2.01 -5.06
CA VAL A 129 -15.77 -2.63 -3.84
C VAL A 129 -16.70 -3.69 -3.28
N PHE A 130 -18.00 -3.41 -3.14
CA PHE A 130 -18.97 -4.40 -2.67
C PHE A 130 -19.15 -5.56 -3.67
N LEU A 131 -19.06 -5.30 -4.97
CA LEU A 131 -19.09 -6.37 -5.96
C LEU A 131 -17.87 -7.28 -5.85
N ILE A 132 -16.66 -6.72 -5.65
CA ILE A 132 -15.44 -7.50 -5.42
C ILE A 132 -15.60 -8.37 -4.17
N LEU A 133 -16.08 -7.81 -3.05
CA LEU A 133 -16.33 -8.56 -1.83
C LEU A 133 -17.36 -9.69 -2.07
N GLY A 134 -18.45 -9.39 -2.78
CA GLY A 134 -19.47 -10.38 -3.13
C GLY A 134 -18.92 -11.51 -4.00
N CYS A 135 -18.09 -11.18 -5.01
CA CYS A 135 -17.45 -12.20 -5.86
C CYS A 135 -16.43 -13.05 -5.08
N THR A 136 -15.68 -12.43 -4.16
CA THR A 136 -14.75 -13.16 -3.28
C THR A 136 -15.52 -14.16 -2.41
N LEU A 137 -16.59 -13.75 -1.75
CA LEU A 137 -17.42 -14.65 -0.95
C LEU A 137 -18.09 -15.73 -1.80
N ALA A 138 -18.59 -15.38 -2.99
CA ALA A 138 -19.18 -16.36 -3.92
C ALA A 138 -18.14 -17.39 -4.37
N SER A 139 -16.90 -16.97 -4.58
CA SER A 139 -15.79 -17.88 -4.92
C SER A 139 -15.55 -18.91 -3.81
N GLU A 140 -15.58 -18.51 -2.54
CA GLU A 140 -15.42 -19.43 -1.41
C GLU A 140 -16.61 -20.41 -1.32
N VAL A 141 -17.84 -19.90 -1.41
CA VAL A 141 -19.06 -20.71 -1.29
C VAL A 141 -19.20 -21.73 -2.41
N THR A 142 -18.75 -21.40 -3.62
CA THR A 142 -18.83 -22.32 -4.77
C THR A 142 -17.74 -23.38 -4.79
N ASN A 143 -16.69 -23.25 -3.91
CA ASN A 143 -15.57 -24.19 -3.85
C ASN A 143 -15.34 -24.78 -2.44
N PRO A 144 -16.36 -25.32 -1.73
CA PRO A 144 -16.27 -25.67 -0.31
C PRO A 144 -15.19 -26.72 0.00
N ALA A 145 -15.04 -27.75 -0.86
CA ALA A 145 -14.05 -28.80 -0.66
C ALA A 145 -12.61 -28.26 -0.72
N ARG A 146 -12.31 -27.38 -1.69
CA ARG A 146 -10.99 -26.79 -1.85
C ARG A 146 -10.70 -25.77 -0.73
N VAL A 147 -11.69 -24.96 -0.37
CA VAL A 147 -11.62 -24.01 0.75
C VAL A 147 -11.36 -24.73 2.07
N THR A 148 -12.03 -25.84 2.35
CA THR A 148 -11.80 -26.64 3.56
C THR A 148 -10.40 -27.25 3.57
N HIS A 149 -9.92 -27.74 2.43
CA HIS A 149 -8.58 -28.34 2.31
C HIS A 149 -7.46 -27.31 2.58
N TYR A 150 -7.60 -26.09 2.09
CA TYR A 150 -6.62 -25.00 2.28
C TYR A 150 -7.04 -23.98 3.35
N GLY A 151 -7.91 -24.34 4.27
CA GLY A 151 -8.63 -23.45 5.18
C GLY A 151 -7.78 -22.39 5.88
N SER A 152 -6.62 -22.75 6.42
CA SER A 152 -5.72 -21.77 7.07
C SER A 152 -5.19 -20.70 6.13
N HIS A 153 -4.86 -21.06 4.89
CA HIS A 153 -4.40 -20.11 3.87
C HIS A 153 -5.54 -19.23 3.35
N VAL A 154 -6.71 -19.82 3.13
CA VAL A 154 -7.92 -19.10 2.72
C VAL A 154 -8.29 -18.05 3.76
N VAL A 155 -8.38 -18.41 5.03
CA VAL A 155 -8.69 -17.47 6.13
C VAL A 155 -7.64 -16.34 6.18
N LYS A 156 -6.36 -16.66 6.06
CA LYS A 156 -5.27 -15.68 6.03
C LYS A 156 -5.42 -14.70 4.86
N SER A 157 -5.70 -15.20 3.66
CA SER A 157 -5.87 -14.38 2.45
C SER A 157 -7.12 -13.49 2.53
N LEU A 158 -8.24 -14.04 3.01
CA LEU A 158 -9.48 -13.28 3.22
C LEU A 158 -9.32 -12.19 4.27
N MET A 159 -8.71 -12.48 5.42
CA MET A 159 -8.46 -11.48 6.47
C MET A 159 -7.53 -10.39 5.98
N PHE A 160 -6.53 -10.75 5.19
CA PHE A 160 -5.60 -9.82 4.59
C PHE A 160 -6.30 -8.89 3.60
N PHE A 161 -7.08 -9.46 2.69
CA PHE A 161 -7.88 -8.69 1.73
C PHE A 161 -8.90 -7.78 2.44
N LEU A 162 -9.63 -8.32 3.44
CA LEU A 162 -10.59 -7.54 4.22
C LEU A 162 -9.91 -6.36 4.94
N SER A 163 -8.69 -6.54 5.45
CA SER A 163 -7.94 -5.47 6.11
C SER A 163 -7.68 -4.28 5.19
N PHE A 164 -7.41 -4.50 3.90
CA PHE A 164 -7.25 -3.45 2.91
C PHE A 164 -8.55 -2.68 2.65
N VAL A 165 -9.66 -3.40 2.49
CA VAL A 165 -10.97 -2.78 2.28
C VAL A 165 -11.40 -1.98 3.52
N LEU A 166 -11.18 -2.53 4.71
CA LEU A 166 -11.47 -1.82 5.96
C LEU A 166 -10.59 -0.58 6.13
N LEU A 167 -9.30 -0.65 5.75
CA LEU A 167 -8.41 0.50 5.77
C LEU A 167 -8.87 1.61 4.81
N TYR A 168 -9.37 1.25 3.63
CA TYR A 168 -9.98 2.20 2.71
C TYR A 168 -11.14 2.95 3.38
N TYR A 169 -12.08 2.23 4.01
CA TYR A 169 -13.20 2.86 4.71
C TYR A 169 -12.78 3.63 5.96
N LEU A 170 -11.76 3.17 6.66
CA LEU A 170 -11.17 3.90 7.78
C LEU A 170 -10.67 5.27 7.33
N VAL A 171 -9.87 5.33 6.26
CA VAL A 171 -9.34 6.59 5.73
C VAL A 171 -10.49 7.54 5.32
N THR A 172 -11.49 7.04 4.61
CA THR A 172 -12.63 7.86 4.17
C THR A 172 -13.51 8.35 5.33
N ALA A 173 -13.65 7.56 6.40
CA ALA A 173 -14.49 7.90 7.55
C ALA A 173 -13.81 8.84 8.53
N THR A 174 -12.49 8.79 8.66
CA THR A 174 -11.77 9.46 9.74
C THR A 174 -10.92 10.66 9.29
N VAL A 175 -10.37 10.64 8.07
CA VAL A 175 -9.52 11.71 7.56
C VAL A 175 -10.36 12.63 6.67
N ARG A 176 -11.04 13.60 7.30
CA ARG A 176 -12.03 14.47 6.64
C ARG A 176 -11.55 15.86 6.29
N ARG A 177 -10.37 16.27 6.79
CA ARG A 177 -9.80 17.58 6.49
C ARG A 177 -8.83 17.46 5.33
N ARG A 178 -8.91 18.39 4.39
CA ARG A 178 -8.00 18.44 3.24
C ARG A 178 -6.53 18.48 3.66
N ASP A 179 -6.21 19.23 4.71
CA ASP A 179 -4.83 19.37 5.20
C ASP A 179 -4.29 18.05 5.76
N ASP A 180 -5.11 17.27 6.45
CA ASP A 180 -4.72 15.95 6.99
C ASP A 180 -4.48 14.95 5.84
N LEU A 181 -5.32 14.98 4.79
CA LEU A 181 -5.10 14.17 3.57
C LEU A 181 -3.80 14.57 2.86
N LEU A 182 -3.54 15.87 2.72
CA LEU A 182 -2.29 16.35 2.12
C LEU A 182 -1.06 16.00 2.99
N LEU A 183 -1.20 15.99 4.31
CA LEU A 183 -0.13 15.56 5.22
C LEU A 183 0.21 14.08 4.99
N LEU A 184 -0.79 13.19 4.88
CA LEU A 184 -0.58 11.78 4.57
C LEU A 184 0.17 11.61 3.23
N LEU A 185 -0.24 12.34 2.20
CA LEU A 185 0.41 12.29 0.89
C LEU A 185 1.84 12.84 0.94
N LYS A 186 2.11 13.89 1.72
CA LYS A 186 3.48 14.43 1.94
C LYS A 186 4.37 13.39 2.61
N ILE A 187 3.88 12.75 3.67
CA ILE A 187 4.62 11.73 4.41
C ILE A 187 4.91 10.51 3.51
N LEU A 188 3.92 10.07 2.74
CA LEU A 188 4.09 8.99 1.76
C LEU A 188 5.17 9.35 0.73
N THR A 189 5.16 10.59 0.23
CA THR A 189 6.11 11.07 -0.78
C THR A 189 7.52 11.18 -0.20
N LEU A 190 7.68 11.77 1.00
CA LEU A 190 8.98 11.89 1.66
C LEU A 190 9.54 10.53 2.07
N GLY A 191 8.69 9.66 2.61
CA GLY A 191 9.05 8.28 2.93
C GLY A 191 9.53 7.51 1.71
N GLY A 192 8.78 7.57 0.61
CA GLY A 192 9.20 6.97 -0.66
C GLY A 192 10.51 7.55 -1.19
N ALA A 193 10.71 8.88 -1.13
CA ALA A 193 11.95 9.52 -1.56
C ALA A 193 13.16 9.09 -0.71
N SER A 194 12.97 8.96 0.62
CA SER A 194 14.01 8.44 1.51
C SER A 194 14.37 6.99 1.18
N ILE A 195 13.37 6.15 0.91
CA ILE A 195 13.58 4.77 0.46
C ILE A 195 14.32 4.75 -0.89
N GLY A 196 13.94 5.65 -1.82
CA GLY A 196 14.64 5.80 -3.10
C GLY A 196 16.11 6.16 -2.93
N ALA A 197 16.45 7.08 -2.02
CA ALA A 197 17.84 7.42 -1.69
C ALA A 197 18.58 6.21 -1.10
N LEU A 198 17.98 5.47 -0.18
CA LEU A 198 18.57 4.28 0.43
C LEU A 198 18.72 3.13 -0.59
N ALA A 199 17.82 3.01 -1.57
CA ALA A 199 17.96 2.06 -2.67
C ALA A 199 19.14 2.37 -3.58
N ILE A 200 19.42 3.65 -3.84
CA ILE A 200 20.63 4.07 -4.57
C ILE A 200 21.88 3.71 -3.75
N TYR A 201 21.86 3.99 -2.45
CA TYR A 201 22.95 3.62 -1.54
C TYR A 201 23.18 2.11 -1.55
N GLU A 202 22.13 1.29 -1.47
CA GLU A 202 22.18 -0.17 -1.49
C GLU A 202 22.91 -0.69 -2.77
N VAL A 203 22.54 -0.20 -3.95
CA VAL A 203 23.20 -0.60 -5.21
C VAL A 203 24.68 -0.18 -5.25
N ARG A 204 25.02 0.96 -4.63
CA ARG A 204 26.39 1.49 -4.64
C ARG A 204 27.33 0.80 -3.66
N THR A 205 26.82 0.46 -2.50
CA THR A 205 27.62 -0.06 -1.38
C THR A 205 27.44 -1.55 -1.16
N HIS A 206 26.47 -2.18 -1.81
CA HIS A 206 26.04 -3.57 -1.58
C HIS A 206 25.55 -3.80 -0.14
N TYR A 207 25.10 -2.74 0.54
CA TYR A 207 24.64 -2.77 1.92
C TYR A 207 23.20 -2.27 2.03
N ASN A 208 22.30 -3.18 2.42
CA ASN A 208 20.90 -2.82 2.68
C ASN A 208 20.71 -2.43 4.16
N VAL A 209 20.43 -1.16 4.40
CA VAL A 209 20.19 -0.62 5.75
C VAL A 209 19.03 -1.31 6.44
N PHE A 210 18.04 -1.76 5.68
CA PHE A 210 16.82 -2.39 6.20
C PHE A 210 17.05 -3.81 6.72
N ASP A 211 18.12 -4.50 6.33
CA ASP A 211 18.49 -5.80 6.91
C ASP A 211 18.98 -5.66 8.36
N HIS A 212 19.31 -4.43 8.78
CA HIS A 212 19.83 -4.11 10.11
C HIS A 212 18.79 -3.39 11.00
N VAL A 213 17.50 -3.46 10.67
CA VAL A 213 16.42 -2.82 11.44
C VAL A 213 16.42 -3.26 12.91
N GLN A 214 16.93 -4.44 13.23
CA GLN A 214 17.10 -4.92 14.60
C GLN A 214 17.95 -4.00 15.48
N THR A 215 18.88 -3.22 14.90
CA THR A 215 19.68 -2.25 15.66
C THR A 215 18.80 -1.17 16.29
N VAL A 216 17.69 -0.83 15.62
CA VAL A 216 16.71 0.18 16.08
C VAL A 216 15.52 -0.49 16.79
N LEU A 217 15.10 -1.66 16.32
CA LEU A 217 13.97 -2.43 16.84
C LEU A 217 14.45 -3.82 17.30
N PRO A 218 15.10 -3.93 18.47
CA PRO A 218 15.80 -5.15 18.89
C PRO A 218 14.86 -6.32 19.22
N PHE A 219 13.57 -6.08 19.31
CA PHE A 219 12.56 -7.12 19.53
C PHE A 219 12.13 -7.84 18.23
N LEU A 220 12.59 -7.39 17.05
CA LEU A 220 12.30 -8.07 15.80
C LEU A 220 13.27 -9.23 15.56
N ILE A 221 12.74 -10.39 15.17
CA ILE A 221 13.51 -11.59 14.84
C ILE A 221 13.61 -11.71 13.31
N PRO A 222 14.83 -11.90 12.74
CA PRO A 222 14.97 -12.07 11.31
C PRO A 222 14.32 -13.38 10.85
N GLN A 223 13.59 -13.28 9.73
CA GLN A 223 13.15 -14.43 8.96
C GLN A 223 14.06 -14.57 7.75
N PHE A 224 14.22 -15.79 7.24
CA PHE A 224 14.96 -16.01 6.02
C PHE A 224 14.22 -15.35 4.86
N ALA A 225 14.76 -14.25 4.36
CA ALA A 225 14.37 -13.68 3.07
C ALA A 225 15.30 -14.28 2.01
N GLY A 226 14.75 -14.86 0.96
CA GLY A 226 15.54 -15.40 -0.15
C GLY A 226 16.49 -14.33 -0.73
N ASP A 227 17.62 -14.78 -1.29
CA ASP A 227 18.63 -13.88 -1.87
C ASP A 227 18.16 -13.37 -3.24
N TYR A 228 17.40 -12.27 -3.25
CA TYR A 228 16.83 -11.65 -4.45
C TYR A 228 17.71 -10.53 -5.05
N HIS A 229 18.92 -10.33 -4.51
CA HIS A 229 19.77 -9.21 -4.87
C HIS A 229 20.39 -9.32 -6.27
N LEU A 230 20.49 -10.54 -6.82
CA LEU A 230 21.09 -10.74 -8.14
C LEU A 230 20.08 -10.53 -9.27
N GLY A 231 20.39 -9.62 -10.17
CA GLY A 231 19.62 -9.35 -11.38
C GLY A 231 20.18 -10.05 -12.62
N ILE A 232 19.48 -9.92 -13.73
CA ILE A 232 19.95 -10.39 -15.05
C ILE A 232 21.27 -9.68 -15.38
N GLY A 233 22.32 -10.44 -15.68
CA GLY A 233 23.65 -9.92 -16.00
C GLY A 233 24.55 -9.64 -14.79
N GLY A 234 24.22 -10.16 -13.60
CA GLY A 234 25.05 -10.03 -12.38
C GLY A 234 24.99 -8.66 -11.71
N ASN A 235 24.10 -7.76 -12.17
CA ASN A 235 23.89 -6.47 -11.53
C ASN A 235 23.08 -6.65 -10.24
N ILE A 236 23.46 -5.93 -9.19
CA ILE A 236 22.70 -5.90 -7.94
C ILE A 236 21.42 -5.10 -8.14
N ARG A 237 20.35 -5.62 -7.58
CA ARG A 237 19.02 -5.02 -7.55
C ARG A 237 18.70 -4.58 -6.13
N ALA A 238 18.37 -3.31 -5.94
CA ALA A 238 17.90 -2.84 -4.64
C ALA A 238 16.55 -3.48 -4.29
N VAL A 239 16.44 -3.88 -3.05
CA VAL A 239 15.22 -4.41 -2.43
C VAL A 239 14.64 -3.39 -1.43
N GLY A 240 15.50 -2.58 -0.81
CA GLY A 240 15.11 -1.61 0.22
C GLY A 240 14.34 -2.29 1.37
N PRO A 241 13.23 -1.72 1.86
CA PRO A 241 12.37 -2.34 2.86
C PRO A 241 11.35 -3.33 2.27
N SER A 242 11.29 -3.47 0.94
CA SER A 242 10.27 -4.28 0.26
C SER A 242 10.63 -5.78 0.30
N GLN A 243 9.65 -6.63 0.03
CA GLN A 243 9.83 -8.08 -0.04
C GLN A 243 10.65 -8.51 -1.28
N HIS A 244 10.60 -7.70 -2.35
CA HIS A 244 11.21 -8.03 -3.63
C HIS A 244 11.55 -6.75 -4.42
N PRO A 245 12.59 -6.73 -5.28
CA PRO A 245 12.92 -5.57 -6.12
C PRO A 245 11.75 -5.05 -6.97
N ILE A 246 10.89 -5.93 -7.48
CA ILE A 246 9.70 -5.54 -8.26
C ILE A 246 8.76 -4.70 -7.41
N ALA A 247 8.52 -5.12 -6.16
CA ALA A 247 7.68 -4.39 -5.22
C ALA A 247 8.24 -3.01 -4.87
N LEU A 248 9.56 -2.91 -4.65
CA LEU A 248 10.22 -1.63 -4.42
C LEU A 248 9.99 -0.68 -5.60
N GLY A 249 10.33 -1.12 -6.82
CA GLY A 249 10.17 -0.29 -8.01
C GLY A 249 8.73 0.15 -8.24
N ALA A 250 7.77 -0.76 -8.08
CA ALA A 250 6.33 -0.47 -8.21
C ALA A 250 5.85 0.53 -7.16
N ALA A 251 6.24 0.36 -5.88
CA ALA A 251 5.87 1.28 -4.79
C ALA A 251 6.38 2.70 -5.05
N LEU A 252 7.64 2.85 -5.45
CA LEU A 252 8.25 4.15 -5.72
C LEU A 252 7.58 4.86 -6.91
N ILE A 253 7.23 4.13 -7.98
CA ILE A 253 6.52 4.73 -9.12
C ILE A 253 5.05 5.03 -8.78
N LEU A 254 4.40 4.24 -7.93
CA LEU A 254 3.05 4.52 -7.44
C LEU A 254 2.99 5.85 -6.65
N ILE A 255 4.07 6.20 -5.95
CA ILE A 255 4.22 7.44 -5.17
C ILE A 255 4.69 8.62 -6.04
N LEU A 256 5.44 8.38 -7.11
CA LEU A 256 6.07 9.42 -7.94
C LEU A 256 5.13 10.56 -8.38
N PRO A 257 3.88 10.31 -8.83
CA PRO A 257 2.97 11.37 -9.23
C PRO A 257 2.70 12.41 -8.15
N LEU A 258 2.73 12.00 -6.88
CA LEU A 258 2.55 12.90 -5.74
C LEU A 258 3.73 13.88 -5.61
N ALA A 259 4.96 13.41 -5.86
CA ALA A 259 6.13 14.29 -5.88
C ALA A 259 6.02 15.36 -6.96
N VAL A 260 5.51 14.99 -8.14
CA VAL A 260 5.22 15.94 -9.22
C VAL A 260 4.17 16.96 -8.79
N TYR A 261 3.08 16.52 -8.15
CA TYR A 261 2.07 17.41 -7.59
C TYR A 261 2.68 18.42 -6.60
N PHE A 262 3.43 17.96 -5.60
CA PHE A 262 4.05 18.86 -4.62
C PHE A 262 5.12 19.78 -5.23
N ALA A 263 5.85 19.33 -6.23
CA ALA A 263 6.81 20.17 -6.95
C ALA A 263 6.13 21.32 -7.72
N ARG A 264 4.90 21.12 -8.15
CA ARG A 264 4.10 22.15 -8.83
C ARG A 264 3.40 23.10 -7.87
N THR A 265 3.01 22.65 -6.69
CA THR A 265 2.15 23.40 -5.78
C THR A 265 2.84 23.90 -4.51
N SER A 266 3.81 23.15 -3.98
CA SER A 266 4.43 23.40 -2.68
C SER A 266 5.89 23.84 -2.76
N GLY A 267 6.51 23.78 -3.94
CA GLY A 267 7.85 24.29 -4.15
C GLY A 267 8.81 23.36 -4.89
N ARG A 268 9.86 23.95 -5.49
CA ARG A 268 10.79 23.25 -6.38
C ARG A 268 11.62 22.14 -5.71
N LEU A 269 11.81 22.17 -4.38
CA LEU A 269 12.54 21.13 -3.65
C LEU A 269 11.90 19.74 -3.79
N TRP A 270 10.59 19.65 -4.02
CA TRP A 270 9.92 18.38 -4.25
C TRP A 270 10.34 17.67 -5.55
N TRP A 271 10.99 18.39 -6.49
CA TRP A 271 11.63 17.71 -7.63
C TRP A 271 12.75 16.79 -7.21
N ILE A 272 13.47 17.11 -6.10
CA ILE A 272 14.47 16.20 -5.53
C ILE A 272 13.82 14.89 -5.11
N ALA A 273 12.66 14.96 -4.43
CA ALA A 273 11.90 13.76 -4.08
C ALA A 273 11.51 12.96 -5.34
N GLY A 274 11.04 13.63 -6.40
CA GLY A 274 10.73 12.98 -7.67
C GLY A 274 11.93 12.28 -8.31
N VAL A 275 13.09 12.94 -8.31
CA VAL A 275 14.34 12.35 -8.81
C VAL A 275 14.77 11.14 -7.99
N LEU A 276 14.71 11.21 -6.66
CA LEU A 276 15.06 10.09 -5.78
C LEU A 276 14.12 8.90 -5.98
N LEU A 277 12.82 9.14 -6.17
CA LEU A 277 11.84 8.09 -6.47
C LEU A 277 12.14 7.40 -7.80
N VAL A 278 12.45 8.16 -8.85
CA VAL A 278 12.82 7.60 -10.16
C VAL A 278 14.12 6.82 -10.07
N LEU A 279 15.16 7.40 -9.49
CA LEU A 279 16.46 6.72 -9.36
C LEU A 279 16.38 5.46 -8.51
N GLY A 280 15.62 5.49 -7.40
CA GLY A 280 15.35 4.32 -6.56
C GLY A 280 14.58 3.24 -7.31
N ALA A 281 13.59 3.62 -8.14
CA ALA A 281 12.88 2.68 -8.99
C ALA A 281 13.81 2.04 -10.05
N PHE A 282 14.74 2.80 -10.62
CA PHE A 282 15.77 2.25 -11.51
C PHE A 282 16.75 1.34 -10.74
N ALA A 283 17.12 1.70 -9.50
CA ALA A 283 17.98 0.87 -8.65
C ALA A 283 17.36 -0.52 -8.37
N SER A 284 16.03 -0.64 -8.36
CA SER A 284 15.35 -1.93 -8.23
C SER A 284 15.54 -2.87 -9.43
N GLY A 285 16.00 -2.36 -10.58
CA GLY A 285 16.16 -3.16 -11.80
C GLY A 285 14.86 -3.78 -12.33
N SER A 286 13.70 -3.21 -11.98
CA SER A 286 12.38 -3.77 -12.31
C SER A 286 11.83 -3.23 -13.64
N ARG A 287 11.54 -4.14 -14.59
CA ARG A 287 10.82 -3.80 -15.84
C ARG A 287 9.43 -3.24 -15.56
N THR A 288 8.76 -3.74 -14.54
CA THR A 288 7.46 -3.27 -14.07
C THR A 288 7.50 -1.78 -13.74
N ALA A 289 8.54 -1.33 -13.02
CA ALA A 289 8.69 0.09 -12.67
C ALA A 289 8.78 0.98 -13.91
N ILE A 290 9.47 0.54 -14.97
CA ILE A 290 9.57 1.29 -16.24
C ILE A 290 8.21 1.36 -16.93
N ILE A 291 7.50 0.23 -17.02
CA ILE A 291 6.14 0.19 -17.61
C ILE A 291 5.21 1.15 -16.85
N MET A 292 5.21 1.08 -15.53
CA MET A 292 4.43 1.99 -14.69
C MET A 292 4.82 3.45 -14.88
N LEU A 293 6.13 3.76 -15.00
CA LEU A 293 6.64 5.12 -15.26
C LEU A 293 6.13 5.67 -16.59
N VAL A 294 6.13 4.85 -17.65
CA VAL A 294 5.58 5.21 -18.96
C VAL A 294 4.09 5.54 -18.83
N VAL A 295 3.33 4.74 -18.08
CA VAL A 295 1.89 5.00 -17.85
C VAL A 295 1.69 6.32 -17.10
N VAL A 296 2.50 6.60 -16.08
CA VAL A 296 2.48 7.90 -15.38
C VAL A 296 2.69 9.05 -16.37
N GLY A 297 3.69 8.95 -17.25
CA GLY A 297 3.96 9.93 -18.29
C GLY A 297 2.78 10.11 -19.26
N ILE A 298 2.18 9.02 -19.71
CA ILE A 298 1.00 9.05 -20.60
C ILE A 298 -0.18 9.75 -19.92
N VAL A 299 -0.49 9.42 -18.66
CA VAL A 299 -1.60 10.04 -17.91
C VAL A 299 -1.37 11.56 -17.77
N PHE A 300 -0.16 11.99 -17.38
CA PHE A 300 0.15 13.41 -17.31
C PHE A 300 0.08 14.07 -18.68
N LEU A 301 0.54 13.41 -19.75
CA LEU A 301 0.43 13.93 -21.11
C LEU A 301 -1.03 14.10 -21.55
N CYS A 302 -1.93 13.20 -21.14
CA CYS A 302 -3.36 13.29 -21.45
C CYS A 302 -4.11 14.36 -20.63
N LEU A 303 -3.71 14.55 -19.36
CA LEU A 303 -4.41 15.47 -18.44
C LEU A 303 -3.77 16.86 -18.37
N LYS A 304 -2.47 16.97 -18.58
CA LYS A 304 -1.63 18.18 -18.45
C LYS A 304 -0.63 18.28 -19.61
N PRO A 305 -1.09 18.32 -20.88
CA PRO A 305 -0.22 18.20 -22.06
C PRO A 305 0.83 19.30 -22.15
N GLU A 306 0.46 20.57 -21.90
CA GLU A 306 1.35 21.70 -22.08
C GLU A 306 2.53 21.68 -21.08
N GLU A 307 2.23 21.38 -19.84
CA GLU A 307 3.24 21.32 -18.77
C GLU A 307 4.11 20.07 -18.90
N THR A 308 3.52 18.94 -19.32
CA THR A 308 4.26 17.69 -19.50
C THR A 308 5.21 17.77 -20.69
N LYS A 309 4.79 18.37 -21.80
CA LYS A 309 5.66 18.61 -22.97
C LYS A 309 6.88 19.47 -22.63
N ARG A 310 6.75 20.41 -21.70
CA ARG A 310 7.88 21.25 -21.25
C ARG A 310 8.94 20.46 -20.47
N LEU A 311 8.61 19.28 -19.94
CA LEU A 311 9.56 18.42 -19.21
C LEU A 311 10.36 17.49 -20.14
N TRP A 312 9.99 17.37 -21.42
CA TRP A 312 10.67 16.47 -22.35
C TRP A 312 12.19 16.73 -22.47
N PRO A 313 12.71 17.98 -22.46
CA PRO A 313 14.16 18.18 -22.53
C PRO A 313 14.91 17.62 -21.30
N ALA A 314 14.21 17.42 -20.17
CA ALA A 314 14.78 16.84 -18.96
C ALA A 314 15.05 15.34 -19.09
N LEU A 315 14.51 14.66 -20.12
CA LEU A 315 14.76 13.22 -20.34
C LEU A 315 16.23 12.92 -20.65
N ILE A 316 16.90 13.79 -21.40
CA ILE A 316 18.32 13.60 -21.76
C ILE A 316 19.19 13.65 -20.50
N PRO A 317 19.17 14.72 -19.67
CA PRO A 317 19.93 14.74 -18.42
C PRO A 317 19.47 13.64 -17.44
N ALA A 318 18.20 13.25 -17.45
CA ALA A 318 17.73 12.14 -16.61
C ALA A 318 18.41 10.83 -16.93
N VAL A 319 18.58 10.48 -18.21
CA VAL A 319 19.32 9.27 -18.64
C VAL A 319 20.77 9.34 -18.17
N VAL A 320 21.43 10.50 -18.29
CA VAL A 320 22.81 10.69 -17.80
C VAL A 320 22.88 10.50 -16.28
N VAL A 321 21.96 11.12 -15.54
CA VAL A 321 21.90 10.99 -14.08
C VAL A 321 21.65 9.54 -13.66
N ILE A 322 20.74 8.82 -14.33
CA ILE A 322 20.48 7.39 -14.06
C ILE A 322 21.73 6.57 -14.30
N HIS A 323 22.47 6.82 -15.42
CA HIS A 323 23.68 6.09 -15.75
C HIS A 323 24.75 6.21 -14.64
N PHE A 324 24.94 7.43 -14.10
CA PHE A 324 25.93 7.66 -13.05
C PHE A 324 25.43 7.28 -11.65
N ALA A 325 24.14 7.47 -11.34
CA ALA A 325 23.60 7.13 -10.04
C ALA A 325 23.50 5.63 -9.80
N VAL A 326 23.05 4.87 -10.82
CA VAL A 326 22.79 3.43 -10.75
C VAL A 326 23.48 2.70 -11.92
N PRO A 327 24.81 2.49 -11.84
CA PRO A 327 25.61 1.93 -12.92
C PRO A 327 25.12 0.53 -13.33
N GLY A 328 25.20 0.25 -14.63
CA GLY A 328 24.81 -1.06 -15.19
C GLY A 328 23.31 -1.27 -15.38
N GLN A 329 22.46 -0.52 -14.68
CA GLN A 329 21.00 -0.75 -14.76
C GLN A 329 20.42 -0.43 -16.14
N LEU A 330 20.87 0.62 -16.83
CA LEU A 330 20.40 0.92 -18.20
C LEU A 330 20.73 -0.21 -19.18
N GLY A 331 21.94 -0.76 -19.12
CA GLY A 331 22.34 -1.94 -19.91
C GLY A 331 21.52 -3.19 -19.55
N GLY A 332 21.27 -3.39 -18.25
CA GLY A 332 20.41 -4.45 -17.74
C GLY A 332 18.98 -4.35 -18.30
N PHE A 333 18.40 -3.15 -18.31
CA PHE A 333 17.08 -2.92 -18.90
C PHE A 333 17.07 -3.15 -20.41
N TYR A 334 18.07 -2.64 -21.14
CA TYR A 334 18.17 -2.89 -22.56
C TYR A 334 18.20 -4.40 -22.87
N SER A 335 19.03 -5.15 -22.19
CA SER A 335 19.12 -6.61 -22.36
C SER A 335 17.85 -7.34 -21.86
N ALA A 336 17.12 -6.78 -20.91
CA ALA A 336 15.88 -7.35 -20.39
C ALA A 336 14.67 -7.14 -21.33
N PHE A 337 14.63 -6.01 -22.05
CA PHE A 337 13.58 -5.75 -23.05
C PHE A 337 13.94 -6.31 -24.44
N PHE A 338 15.23 -6.36 -24.77
CA PHE A 338 15.75 -6.81 -26.07
C PHE A 338 16.81 -7.93 -25.89
N PRO A 339 16.42 -9.10 -25.36
CA PRO A 339 17.37 -10.18 -25.12
C PRO A 339 17.81 -10.83 -26.42
N LYS A 340 19.08 -11.28 -26.45
CA LYS A 340 19.61 -12.06 -27.56
C LYS A 340 18.79 -13.35 -27.72
N GLY A 341 18.17 -13.54 -28.87
CA GLY A 341 17.28 -14.68 -29.16
C GLY A 341 15.79 -14.44 -28.85
N GLY A 342 15.41 -13.23 -28.37
CA GLY A 342 14.05 -12.85 -28.08
C GLY A 342 13.57 -13.20 -26.67
N LEU A 343 12.45 -12.59 -26.26
CA LEU A 343 11.88 -12.75 -24.92
C LEU A 343 11.47 -14.19 -24.60
N ILE A 344 10.93 -14.92 -25.59
CA ILE A 344 10.50 -16.30 -25.43
C ILE A 344 11.70 -17.22 -25.19
N ALA A 345 12.79 -17.04 -25.97
CA ALA A 345 14.01 -17.83 -25.80
C ALA A 345 14.73 -17.53 -24.47
N GLN A 346 14.64 -16.30 -23.96
CA GLN A 346 15.17 -15.98 -22.63
C GLN A 346 14.38 -16.68 -21.52
N GLN A 347 13.06 -16.69 -21.61
CA GLN A 347 12.21 -17.40 -20.66
C GLN A 347 12.50 -18.90 -20.65
N SER A 348 12.57 -19.54 -21.83
CA SER A 348 12.85 -20.97 -21.93
C SER A 348 14.22 -21.39 -21.38
N ARG A 349 15.25 -20.54 -21.46
CA ARG A 349 16.57 -20.80 -20.87
C ARG A 349 16.58 -20.73 -19.34
N PHE A 350 15.77 -19.83 -18.77
CA PHE A 350 15.58 -19.75 -17.32
C PHE A 350 14.90 -21.00 -16.78
N GLU A 351 13.94 -21.54 -17.53
CA GLU A 351 13.10 -22.67 -17.16
C GLU A 351 13.85 -24.01 -17.19
N ALA A 352 14.84 -24.18 -18.07
CA ALA A 352 15.60 -25.43 -18.17
C ALA A 352 16.41 -25.78 -16.90
N ASN A 353 16.65 -24.81 -16.04
CA ASN A 353 17.44 -24.95 -14.81
C ASN A 353 16.60 -24.88 -13.53
N TYR A 354 15.27 -24.72 -13.60
CA TYR A 354 14.38 -24.56 -12.45
C TYR A 354 13.22 -25.56 -12.50
N ASP A 355 12.72 -25.93 -11.32
CA ASP A 355 11.46 -26.68 -11.15
C ASP A 355 10.35 -26.02 -12.00
N PRO A 356 9.57 -26.79 -12.78
CA PRO A 356 8.45 -26.28 -13.56
C PRO A 356 7.44 -25.46 -12.77
N LEU A 357 7.29 -25.71 -11.45
CA LEU A 357 6.46 -24.92 -10.53
C LEU A 357 7.12 -23.60 -10.11
N LEU A 358 8.42 -23.45 -10.30
CA LEU A 358 9.19 -22.23 -9.99
C LEU A 358 9.40 -21.35 -11.23
N ALA A 359 9.32 -21.93 -12.41
CA ALA A 359 9.56 -21.26 -13.68
C ALA A 359 8.39 -20.34 -14.05
N GLY A 360 8.40 -19.12 -13.52
CA GLY A 360 7.45 -18.05 -13.86
C GLY A 360 7.66 -17.50 -15.27
N GLY A 361 7.07 -18.15 -16.25
CA GLY A 361 7.05 -17.65 -17.63
C GLY A 361 5.74 -16.95 -17.96
N ARG A 362 5.64 -15.61 -17.79
CA ARG A 362 4.41 -14.82 -18.02
C ARG A 362 3.71 -15.16 -19.32
N ILE A 363 4.44 -15.28 -20.42
CA ILE A 363 3.88 -15.57 -21.75
C ILE A 363 3.54 -17.05 -21.89
N ARG A 364 4.37 -17.95 -21.38
CA ARG A 364 4.17 -19.39 -21.47
C ARG A 364 3.00 -19.87 -20.64
N LEU A 365 2.85 -19.33 -19.42
CA LEU A 365 1.77 -19.71 -18.50
C LEU A 365 0.42 -19.11 -18.90
N LEU A 366 0.38 -18.07 -19.72
CA LEU A 366 -0.87 -17.38 -20.08
C LEU A 366 -1.91 -18.33 -20.68
N LYS A 367 -1.55 -19.15 -21.69
CA LYS A 367 -2.48 -20.06 -22.35
C LYS A 367 -2.98 -21.19 -21.42
N PRO A 368 -2.13 -21.96 -20.71
CA PRO A 368 -2.60 -22.99 -19.79
C PRO A 368 -3.42 -22.42 -18.64
N MET A 369 -3.04 -21.28 -18.07
CA MET A 369 -3.79 -20.67 -16.96
C MET A 369 -5.12 -20.06 -17.39
N LEU A 370 -5.23 -19.51 -18.59
CA LEU A 370 -6.52 -19.12 -19.19
C LEU A 370 -7.43 -20.34 -19.43
N SER A 371 -6.85 -21.46 -19.86
CA SER A 371 -7.60 -22.72 -19.98
C SER A 371 -8.08 -23.22 -18.62
N GLU A 372 -7.26 -23.11 -17.56
CA GLU A 372 -7.63 -23.43 -16.19
C GLU A 372 -8.75 -22.50 -15.69
N ALA A 373 -8.61 -21.19 -15.85
CA ALA A 373 -9.65 -20.21 -15.49
C ALA A 373 -10.99 -20.45 -16.20
N SER A 374 -10.95 -20.97 -17.44
CA SER A 374 -12.16 -21.29 -18.20
C SER A 374 -12.92 -22.54 -17.68
N GLN A 375 -12.31 -23.35 -16.80
CA GLN A 375 -12.99 -24.48 -16.16
C GLN A 375 -13.95 -24.02 -15.06
N LYS A 376 -13.66 -22.87 -14.40
CA LYS A 376 -14.50 -22.24 -13.39
C LYS A 376 -14.71 -20.75 -13.67
N PRO A 377 -15.37 -20.41 -14.79
CA PRO A 377 -15.32 -19.05 -15.32
C PRO A 377 -16.04 -18.00 -14.47
N LEU A 378 -17.07 -18.35 -13.72
CA LEU A 378 -17.91 -17.38 -13.02
C LEU A 378 -17.21 -16.84 -11.76
N PHE A 379 -16.84 -17.74 -10.83
CA PHE A 379 -16.33 -17.39 -9.51
C PHE A 379 -14.96 -17.97 -9.19
N GLY A 380 -14.29 -18.61 -10.14
CA GLY A 380 -12.94 -19.14 -9.97
C GLY A 380 -12.85 -20.33 -9.00
N GLU A 381 -11.67 -20.52 -8.43
CA GLU A 381 -11.30 -21.70 -7.64
C GLU A 381 -11.31 -21.50 -6.12
N GLY A 382 -11.56 -20.29 -5.64
CA GLY A 382 -11.45 -19.86 -4.24
C GLY A 382 -10.22 -19.01 -3.98
N MET A 383 -10.41 -17.85 -3.36
CA MET A 383 -9.32 -16.93 -3.00
C MET A 383 -8.40 -17.56 -1.95
N GLY A 384 -7.07 -17.48 -2.16
CA GLY A 384 -6.08 -18.06 -1.23
C GLY A 384 -5.98 -19.59 -1.29
N THR A 385 -6.63 -20.25 -2.26
CA THR A 385 -6.46 -21.70 -2.48
C THR A 385 -5.26 -22.02 -3.39
N ARG A 386 -4.65 -21.02 -4.02
CA ARG A 386 -3.44 -21.15 -4.85
C ARG A 386 -2.20 -20.81 -4.01
N LEU A 387 -1.39 -21.82 -3.75
CA LEU A 387 -0.16 -21.69 -2.95
C LEU A 387 1.04 -21.51 -3.88
N THR A 388 1.43 -20.26 -4.14
CA THR A 388 2.45 -19.89 -5.11
C THR A 388 3.80 -19.50 -4.51
N GLY A 389 3.86 -19.14 -3.22
CA GLY A 389 5.05 -18.58 -2.57
C GLY A 389 6.27 -19.49 -2.62
N PHE A 390 7.48 -18.94 -2.82
CA PHE A 390 8.75 -19.70 -2.85
C PHE A 390 8.99 -20.54 -1.60
N ASN A 391 8.59 -20.02 -0.44
CA ASN A 391 8.76 -20.66 0.87
C ASN A 391 7.46 -21.32 1.37
N THR A 392 6.47 -21.51 0.51
CA THR A 392 5.18 -22.08 0.91
C THR A 392 5.28 -23.61 0.89
N PRO A 393 5.09 -24.28 2.04
CA PRO A 393 4.97 -25.74 2.07
C PRO A 393 3.79 -26.19 1.21
N ASN A 394 3.94 -27.32 0.52
CA ASN A 394 2.88 -27.92 -0.30
C ASN A 394 2.36 -26.98 -1.42
N ARG A 395 3.28 -26.26 -2.09
CA ARG A 395 2.94 -25.46 -3.26
C ARG A 395 2.12 -26.28 -4.27
N ASN A 396 1.02 -25.69 -4.75
CA ASN A 396 0.10 -26.34 -5.69
C ASN A 396 -0.10 -25.58 -7.00
N ALA A 397 0.52 -24.41 -7.15
CA ALA A 397 0.37 -23.57 -8.32
C ALA A 397 1.67 -22.86 -8.71
N PRO A 398 1.89 -22.58 -9.99
CA PRO A 398 3.03 -21.80 -10.44
C PRO A 398 2.88 -20.32 -10.07
N ILE A 399 4.05 -19.61 -9.97
CA ILE A 399 4.08 -18.16 -9.82
C ILE A 399 3.73 -17.54 -11.17
N LEU A 400 2.69 -16.70 -11.21
CA LEU A 400 2.17 -16.15 -12.46
C LEU A 400 2.86 -14.87 -12.90
N ASP A 401 3.35 -14.06 -11.96
CA ASP A 401 3.80 -12.69 -12.21
C ASP A 401 2.76 -11.84 -12.98
N ASP A 402 1.47 -12.11 -12.77
CA ASP A 402 0.33 -11.43 -13.39
C ASP A 402 -0.88 -11.50 -12.45
N GLN A 403 -1.14 -10.39 -11.74
CA GLN A 403 -2.24 -10.31 -10.78
C GLN A 403 -3.61 -10.44 -11.44
N TRP A 404 -3.78 -9.93 -12.68
CA TRP A 404 -5.07 -10.03 -13.38
C TRP A 404 -5.42 -11.48 -13.69
N LEU A 405 -4.42 -12.26 -14.11
CA LEU A 405 -4.59 -13.67 -14.34
C LEU A 405 -4.85 -14.42 -13.02
N GLY A 406 -4.14 -14.07 -11.95
CA GLY A 406 -4.41 -14.58 -10.60
C GLY A 406 -5.85 -14.35 -10.17
N LEU A 407 -6.37 -13.13 -10.36
CA LEU A 407 -7.76 -12.80 -10.06
C LEU A 407 -8.77 -13.62 -10.91
N ALA A 408 -8.46 -13.82 -12.20
CA ALA A 408 -9.33 -14.66 -13.05
C ALA A 408 -9.42 -16.11 -12.53
N LEU A 409 -8.32 -16.65 -12.01
CA LEU A 409 -8.27 -17.99 -11.45
C LEU A 409 -8.96 -18.09 -10.07
N GLU A 410 -8.70 -17.12 -9.18
CA GLU A 410 -9.19 -17.19 -7.81
C GLU A 410 -10.65 -16.75 -7.65
N VAL A 411 -11.07 -15.66 -8.30
CA VAL A 411 -12.43 -15.08 -8.14
C VAL A 411 -13.23 -15.07 -9.45
N GLY A 412 -12.71 -15.69 -10.50
CA GLY A 412 -13.37 -15.86 -11.79
C GLY A 412 -13.45 -14.56 -12.62
N PHE A 413 -14.07 -14.67 -13.81
CA PHE A 413 -14.19 -13.52 -14.72
C PHE A 413 -15.16 -12.44 -14.21
N ILE A 414 -16.14 -12.79 -13.35
CA ILE A 414 -17.03 -11.78 -12.74
C ILE A 414 -16.24 -10.96 -11.73
N GLY A 415 -15.44 -11.60 -10.87
CA GLY A 415 -14.55 -10.91 -9.94
C GLY A 415 -13.48 -10.09 -10.65
N LEU A 416 -12.86 -10.64 -11.70
CA LEU A 416 -11.92 -9.90 -12.56
C LEU A 416 -12.58 -8.64 -13.15
N ALA A 417 -13.79 -8.74 -13.68
CA ALA A 417 -14.54 -7.61 -14.22
C ALA A 417 -14.88 -6.56 -13.13
N ALA A 418 -15.17 -7.00 -11.91
CA ALA A 418 -15.40 -6.10 -10.78
C ALA A 418 -14.13 -5.29 -10.41
N TRP A 419 -12.96 -5.92 -10.41
CA TRP A 419 -11.68 -5.25 -10.22
C TRP A 419 -11.37 -4.28 -11.37
N ALA A 420 -11.53 -4.69 -12.62
CA ALA A 420 -11.37 -3.82 -13.78
C ALA A 420 -12.33 -2.61 -13.69
N TRP A 421 -13.56 -2.83 -13.26
CA TRP A 421 -14.52 -1.75 -13.02
C TRP A 421 -14.06 -0.77 -11.94
N LEU A 422 -13.50 -1.26 -10.83
CA LEU A 422 -12.93 -0.41 -9.78
C LEU A 422 -11.86 0.52 -10.35
N PHE A 423 -10.87 -0.03 -11.07
CA PHE A 423 -9.78 0.76 -11.64
C PHE A 423 -10.28 1.75 -12.70
N VAL A 424 -11.11 1.30 -13.65
CA VAL A 424 -11.68 2.17 -14.69
C VAL A 424 -12.52 3.29 -14.07
N ARG A 425 -13.33 2.96 -13.06
CA ARG A 425 -14.15 3.94 -12.35
C ARG A 425 -13.29 4.94 -11.59
N ALA A 426 -12.24 4.49 -10.90
CA ALA A 426 -11.32 5.36 -10.17
C ALA A 426 -10.59 6.31 -11.12
N VAL A 427 -9.96 5.80 -12.18
CA VAL A 427 -9.29 6.61 -13.20
C VAL A 427 -10.26 7.63 -13.83
N ARG A 428 -11.47 7.21 -14.23
CA ARG A 428 -12.46 8.12 -14.81
C ARG A 428 -12.90 9.21 -13.85
N LYS A 429 -13.22 8.88 -12.60
CA LYS A 429 -13.68 9.85 -11.61
C LYS A 429 -12.58 10.84 -11.23
N LEU A 430 -11.34 10.39 -11.05
CA LEU A 430 -10.20 11.25 -10.77
C LEU A 430 -9.83 12.13 -11.96
N ALA A 431 -9.84 11.60 -13.19
CA ALA A 431 -9.62 12.39 -14.39
C ALA A 431 -10.71 13.45 -14.61
N GLN A 432 -11.98 13.12 -14.33
CA GLN A 432 -13.08 14.08 -14.34
C GLN A 432 -12.88 15.18 -13.29
N ALA A 433 -12.49 14.80 -12.07
CA ALA A 433 -12.19 15.74 -10.99
C ALA A 433 -10.99 16.65 -11.35
N SER A 434 -9.92 16.11 -11.96
CA SER A 434 -8.78 16.90 -12.44
C SER A 434 -9.20 17.97 -13.45
N ARG A 435 -10.06 17.61 -14.41
CA ARG A 435 -10.55 18.57 -15.41
C ARG A 435 -11.49 19.63 -14.81
N ALA A 436 -12.33 19.22 -13.85
CA ALA A 436 -13.26 20.14 -13.17
C ALA A 436 -12.54 21.08 -12.19
N ALA A 437 -11.47 20.62 -11.54
CA ALA A 437 -10.72 21.36 -10.54
C ALA A 437 -9.73 22.38 -11.10
N SER A 438 -9.63 22.55 -12.44
CA SER A 438 -8.73 23.53 -13.06
C SER A 438 -8.95 24.97 -12.58
N ARG A 439 -10.13 25.26 -12.01
CA ARG A 439 -10.47 26.55 -11.41
C ARG A 439 -10.11 26.67 -9.93
N THR A 440 -9.89 25.54 -9.22
CA THR A 440 -9.65 25.49 -7.76
C THR A 440 -8.21 25.21 -7.38
N GLY A 441 -7.33 24.88 -8.35
CA GLY A 441 -5.91 24.56 -8.12
C GLY A 441 -5.63 23.13 -7.65
N ASP A 442 -6.66 22.28 -7.48
CA ASP A 442 -6.51 20.86 -7.11
C ASP A 442 -6.38 19.92 -8.32
N ASP A 443 -6.37 20.47 -9.50
CA ASP A 443 -6.29 19.76 -10.77
C ASP A 443 -5.06 18.86 -10.90
N TRP A 444 -3.90 19.31 -10.39
CA TRP A 444 -2.67 18.54 -10.33
C TRP A 444 -2.73 17.39 -9.32
N LEU A 445 -3.44 17.58 -8.19
CA LEU A 445 -3.62 16.52 -7.20
C LEU A 445 -4.42 15.37 -7.78
N PHE A 446 -5.56 15.66 -8.42
CA PHE A 446 -6.37 14.63 -9.05
C PHE A 446 -5.67 14.00 -10.26
N ALA A 447 -4.86 14.75 -11.03
CA ALA A 447 -4.05 14.19 -12.10
C ALA A 447 -2.98 13.20 -11.54
N ALA A 448 -2.32 13.55 -10.43
CA ALA A 448 -1.36 12.69 -9.75
C ALA A 448 -2.01 11.40 -9.25
N LEU A 449 -3.15 11.48 -8.56
CA LEU A 449 -3.88 10.31 -8.10
C LEU A 449 -4.39 9.43 -9.27
N THR A 450 -4.80 10.05 -10.39
CA THR A 450 -5.15 9.32 -11.61
C THR A 450 -3.96 8.53 -12.13
N ALA A 451 -2.78 9.15 -12.17
CA ALA A 451 -1.56 8.51 -12.65
C ALA A 451 -1.12 7.36 -11.74
N SER A 452 -1.21 7.53 -10.42
CA SER A 452 -0.94 6.46 -9.45
C SER A 452 -1.86 5.26 -9.66
N VAL A 453 -3.18 5.47 -9.72
CA VAL A 453 -4.16 4.39 -9.91
C VAL A 453 -3.99 3.70 -11.27
N ALA A 454 -3.81 4.46 -12.34
CA ALA A 454 -3.64 3.90 -13.69
C ALA A 454 -2.34 3.09 -13.80
N SER A 455 -1.23 3.59 -13.24
CA SER A 455 0.05 2.87 -13.26
C SER A 455 -0.01 1.58 -12.46
N CYS A 456 -0.72 1.55 -11.32
CA CYS A 456 -0.98 0.34 -10.55
C CYS A 456 -1.72 -0.70 -11.40
N ALA A 457 -2.84 -0.32 -12.03
CA ALA A 457 -3.64 -1.22 -12.85
C ALA A 457 -2.85 -1.88 -13.99
N ILE A 458 -2.01 -1.10 -14.67
CA ILE A 458 -1.15 -1.62 -15.75
C ILE A 458 0.03 -2.43 -15.18
N GLY A 459 0.60 -1.99 -14.05
CA GLY A 459 1.66 -2.74 -13.37
C GLY A 459 1.23 -4.16 -13.03
N MET A 460 -0.01 -4.37 -12.59
CA MET A 460 -0.59 -5.67 -12.22
C MET A 460 -0.54 -6.73 -13.32
N PHE A 461 -0.37 -6.37 -14.60
CA PHE A 461 -0.09 -7.32 -15.69
C PHE A 461 1.33 -7.88 -15.66
N THR A 462 2.20 -7.37 -14.81
CA THR A 462 3.62 -7.68 -14.83
C THR A 462 4.16 -8.19 -13.50
N PHE A 463 3.32 -8.31 -12.48
CA PHE A 463 3.67 -8.91 -11.18
C PHE A 463 2.42 -9.21 -10.35
N ASP A 464 2.55 -10.11 -9.39
CA ASP A 464 1.51 -10.47 -8.42
C ASP A 464 1.43 -9.39 -7.32
N ALA A 465 0.69 -8.32 -7.62
CA ALA A 465 0.68 -7.10 -6.80
C ALA A 465 0.21 -7.35 -5.36
N PHE A 466 -0.70 -8.29 -5.15
CA PHE A 466 -1.27 -8.57 -3.82
C PHE A 466 -0.40 -9.49 -2.97
N ASP A 467 0.54 -10.22 -3.56
CA ASP A 467 1.53 -10.99 -2.81
C ASP A 467 2.59 -10.07 -2.16
N PHE A 468 2.77 -8.87 -2.70
CA PHE A 468 3.68 -7.86 -2.16
C PHE A 468 2.92 -6.86 -1.29
N THR A 469 2.77 -7.20 -0.02
CA THR A 469 1.95 -6.51 1.00
C THR A 469 2.02 -4.98 0.95
N GLN A 470 3.16 -4.40 0.67
CA GLN A 470 3.38 -2.95 0.63
C GLN A 470 2.53 -2.25 -0.46
N ILE A 471 2.37 -2.90 -1.61
CA ILE A 471 1.65 -2.33 -2.77
C ILE A 471 0.15 -2.15 -2.47
N PRO A 472 -0.60 -3.18 -2.04
CA PRO A 472 -2.01 -3.02 -1.72
C PRO A 472 -2.25 -2.01 -0.59
N PHE A 473 -1.37 -1.93 0.44
CA PHE A 473 -1.53 -0.90 1.47
C PHE A 473 -1.45 0.52 0.89
N ILE A 474 -0.42 0.81 0.08
CA ILE A 474 -0.28 2.12 -0.57
C ILE A 474 -1.48 2.38 -1.49
N PHE A 475 -1.86 1.41 -2.32
CA PHE A 475 -2.97 1.55 -3.27
C PHE A 475 -4.31 1.85 -2.56
N TRP A 476 -4.68 1.07 -1.53
CA TRP A 476 -5.95 1.24 -0.83
C TRP A 476 -6.00 2.53 -0.02
N ILE A 477 -4.88 2.98 0.56
CA ILE A 477 -4.78 4.30 1.20
C ILE A 477 -4.95 5.41 0.16
N LEU A 478 -4.27 5.34 -0.99
CA LEU A 478 -4.45 6.32 -2.07
C LEU A 478 -5.88 6.34 -2.62
N LEU A 479 -6.53 5.19 -2.72
CA LEU A 479 -7.93 5.08 -3.13
C LEU A 479 -8.85 5.72 -2.09
N GLY A 480 -8.60 5.51 -0.79
CA GLY A 480 -9.34 6.14 0.31
C GLY A 480 -9.17 7.66 0.33
N VAL A 481 -7.94 8.14 0.18
CA VAL A 481 -7.64 9.58 0.03
C VAL A 481 -8.36 10.16 -1.21
N SER A 482 -8.35 9.43 -2.33
CA SER A 482 -9.04 9.84 -3.55
C SER A 482 -10.54 9.98 -3.35
N ALA A 483 -11.16 9.02 -2.66
CA ALA A 483 -12.59 9.05 -2.34
C ALA A 483 -12.94 10.23 -1.43
N ALA A 484 -12.15 10.45 -0.36
CA ALA A 484 -12.34 11.55 0.57
C ALA A 484 -12.21 12.91 -0.12
N LEU A 485 -11.19 13.11 -0.96
CA LEU A 485 -11.00 14.35 -1.73
C LEU A 485 -12.15 14.63 -2.72
N ILE A 486 -12.64 13.60 -3.42
CA ILE A 486 -13.82 13.75 -4.30
C ILE A 486 -15.06 14.13 -3.46
N GLY A 487 -15.21 13.57 -2.27
CA GLY A 487 -16.29 13.95 -1.34
C GLY A 487 -16.20 15.42 -0.94
N LEU A 488 -15.04 15.88 -0.49
CA LEU A 488 -14.80 17.26 -0.09
C LEU A 488 -15.03 18.26 -1.23
N SER A 489 -14.59 17.92 -2.46
CA SER A 489 -14.79 18.81 -3.63
C SER A 489 -16.24 19.00 -4.01
N LYS A 490 -17.14 18.06 -3.66
CA LYS A 490 -18.59 18.19 -3.88
C LYS A 490 -19.29 18.93 -2.76
N ALA A 491 -18.77 18.84 -1.51
CA ALA A 491 -19.36 19.50 -0.34
C ALA A 491 -19.05 21.00 -0.29
N SER A 492 -18.01 21.49 -0.99
CA SER A 492 -17.75 22.92 -1.18
C SER A 492 -18.44 23.37 -2.46
N PRO A 493 -19.69 23.87 -2.42
CA PRO A 493 -20.28 24.52 -3.57
C PRO A 493 -19.42 25.74 -3.88
N ALA A 494 -19.17 25.96 -5.15
CA ALA A 494 -18.43 27.12 -5.64
C ALA A 494 -18.99 28.39 -4.97
N LEU A 495 -18.21 28.98 -4.07
CA LEU A 495 -18.35 30.36 -3.66
C LEU A 495 -18.05 31.22 -4.90
N GLY A 496 -19.03 31.39 -5.77
CA GLY A 496 -18.83 32.07 -7.05
C GLY A 496 -19.98 31.89 -8.03
N ASP A 497 -21.18 31.49 -7.55
CA ASP A 497 -22.38 31.68 -8.37
C ASP A 497 -22.89 33.12 -8.13
N PRO A 498 -22.71 34.06 -9.12
CA PRO A 498 -23.16 35.43 -8.97
C PRO A 498 -24.70 35.56 -8.86
N ALA A 499 -25.43 34.43 -8.91
CA ALA A 499 -26.87 34.40 -8.67
C ALA A 499 -27.23 34.48 -7.18
N THR A 500 -26.32 34.11 -6.27
CA THR A 500 -26.59 34.13 -4.81
C THR A 500 -26.31 35.50 -4.18
N GLU A 501 -25.51 36.36 -4.79
CA GLU A 501 -25.28 37.73 -4.33
C GLU A 501 -26.49 38.66 -4.56
N ARG A 502 -27.35 38.33 -5.54
CA ARG A 502 -28.56 39.15 -5.86
C ARG A 502 -29.77 38.88 -4.97
N LEU A 503 -29.70 37.92 -4.04
CA LEU A 503 -30.78 37.63 -3.10
C LEU A 503 -30.48 38.15 -1.70
N GLN A 504 -29.36 38.85 -1.47
CA GLN A 504 -29.00 39.46 -0.18
C GLN A 504 -28.92 41.00 -0.23
N THR A 505 -29.28 41.61 -1.34
CA THR A 505 -29.57 43.05 -1.47
C THR A 505 -31.05 43.24 -1.72
#